data_3d2af93addd90a8c07c99a81c95cc2c8
#
_entry.id   3d2af93addd90a8c07c99a81c95cc2c8
#
_cell.length_a   1.000
_cell.length_b   1.000
_cell.length_c   1.000
_cell.angle_alpha   90.00
_cell.angle_beta   90.00
_cell.angle_gamma   90.00
#
_symmetry.space_group_name_H-M   'P 1'
#
loop_
_entity.id
_entity.type
_entity.pdbx_description
1 polymer ?
#
loop_
_entity_poly.entity_id
_entity_poly.type
_entity_poly.pdbx_seq_one_letter_code
_entity_poly.pdbx_strand_id
1 'polypeptide(L)'
;GYAGWIGARWFVKPVAEATTAWGRDIIMRSINMAKGLGLDVIYGDTDSIFMVYDTRKTDVFSEMIREKLGLEIKPDKIYTRILFTEAKKRYCGLLPDGKLDMVGLEVVRGDWANVAKNAQEQVLELILKERSPNEAVDFVRQFIADLREKKLPYKDLIIWKTLTKPLEEYEV
;
A
#
# COMPACT_ATOMS: atom_id res chain seq x y z
N GLY A 1 3.02 -14.84 -11.43
CA GLY A 1 2.05 -15.56 -12.27
C GLY A 1 2.62 -16.84 -12.87
N TYR A 2 1.79 -17.67 -13.47
CA TYR A 2 2.19 -19.01 -13.96
C TYR A 2 3.36 -18.99 -14.95
N ALA A 3 3.43 -18.02 -15.85
CA ALA A 3 4.50 -17.92 -16.84
C ALA A 3 5.86 -17.55 -16.22
N GLY A 4 5.88 -16.92 -15.04
CA GLY A 4 7.12 -16.47 -14.40
C GLY A 4 7.63 -17.37 -13.28
N TRP A 5 6.86 -18.37 -12.83
CA TRP A 5 7.26 -19.28 -11.77
C TRP A 5 7.83 -20.58 -12.35
N ILE A 6 9.07 -20.89 -12.02
CA ILE A 6 9.81 -22.03 -12.57
C ILE A 6 9.14 -23.39 -12.30
N GLY A 7 8.39 -23.51 -11.20
CA GLY A 7 7.63 -24.73 -10.88
C GLY A 7 6.26 -24.84 -11.57
N ALA A 8 5.86 -23.84 -12.36
CA ALA A 8 4.57 -23.89 -13.06
C ALA A 8 4.66 -24.69 -14.35
N ARG A 9 3.61 -25.47 -14.64
CA ARG A 9 3.46 -26.22 -15.91
C ARG A 9 3.59 -25.32 -17.16
N TRP A 10 3.17 -24.06 -17.03
CA TRP A 10 3.17 -23.06 -18.10
C TRP A 10 4.30 -22.03 -17.95
N PHE A 11 5.41 -22.43 -17.35
CA PHE A 11 6.57 -21.56 -17.21
C PHE A 11 7.17 -21.24 -18.58
N VAL A 12 7.13 -19.96 -18.97
CA VAL A 12 7.77 -19.44 -20.19
C VAL A 12 8.38 -18.08 -19.84
N LYS A 13 9.63 -18.09 -19.41
CA LYS A 13 10.35 -16.91 -18.94
C LYS A 13 10.29 -15.73 -19.91
N PRO A 14 10.53 -15.88 -21.24
CA PRO A 14 10.45 -14.75 -22.16
C PRO A 14 9.07 -14.08 -22.21
N VAL A 15 7.98 -14.86 -22.08
CA VAL A 15 6.62 -14.32 -22.05
C VAL A 15 6.40 -13.51 -20.76
N ALA A 16 6.87 -14.00 -19.63
CA ALA A 16 6.76 -13.27 -18.36
C ALA A 16 7.57 -11.96 -18.38
N GLU A 17 8.78 -12.00 -18.96
CA GLU A 17 9.63 -10.82 -19.14
C GLU A 17 8.99 -9.79 -20.07
N ALA A 18 8.46 -10.22 -21.22
CA ALA A 18 7.74 -9.35 -22.16
C ALA A 18 6.51 -8.71 -21.52
N THR A 19 5.69 -9.48 -20.80
CA THR A 19 4.51 -8.96 -20.09
C THR A 19 4.87 -7.87 -19.09
N THR A 20 5.93 -8.08 -18.30
CA THR A 20 6.38 -7.08 -17.32
C THR A 20 7.04 -5.87 -17.98
N ALA A 21 7.71 -6.05 -19.13
CA ALA A 21 8.28 -4.95 -19.89
C ALA A 21 7.19 -4.06 -20.48
N TRP A 22 6.14 -4.64 -21.06
CA TRP A 22 5.00 -3.88 -21.55
C TRP A 22 4.26 -3.16 -20.44
N GLY A 23 4.05 -3.79 -19.28
CA GLY A 23 3.46 -3.12 -18.13
C GLY A 23 4.26 -1.88 -17.71
N ARG A 24 5.59 -1.98 -17.66
CA ARG A 24 6.46 -0.82 -17.38
C ARG A 24 6.36 0.28 -18.43
N ASP A 25 6.32 -0.08 -19.72
CA ASP A 25 6.17 0.88 -20.81
C ASP A 25 4.84 1.61 -20.70
N ILE A 26 3.75 0.88 -20.50
CA ILE A 26 2.40 1.45 -20.35
C ILE A 26 2.34 2.44 -19.18
N ILE A 27 2.83 2.05 -18.00
CA ILE A 27 2.77 2.94 -16.83
C ILE A 27 3.62 4.19 -17.04
N MET A 28 4.81 4.07 -17.63
CA MET A 28 5.68 5.21 -17.92
C MET A 28 5.08 6.16 -18.96
N ARG A 29 4.47 5.64 -20.03
CA ARG A 29 3.75 6.44 -21.01
C ARG A 29 2.54 7.15 -20.39
N SER A 30 1.80 6.46 -19.53
CA SER A 30 0.67 7.03 -18.81
C SER A 30 1.08 8.16 -17.86
N ILE A 31 2.18 7.99 -17.12
CA ILE A 31 2.76 9.05 -16.27
C ILE A 31 3.16 10.27 -17.10
N ASN A 32 3.80 10.05 -18.23
CA ASN A 32 4.22 11.16 -19.12
C ASN A 32 3.02 11.90 -19.71
N MET A 33 1.94 11.18 -20.08
CA MET A 33 0.70 11.79 -20.55
C MET A 33 0.02 12.60 -19.44
N ALA A 34 -0.07 12.07 -18.23
CA ALA A 34 -0.62 12.78 -17.07
C ALA A 34 0.14 14.08 -16.79
N LYS A 35 1.48 14.02 -16.77
CA LYS A 35 2.34 15.21 -16.62
C LYS A 35 2.18 16.20 -17.76
N GLY A 36 2.01 15.74 -19.00
CA GLY A 36 1.74 16.58 -20.17
C GLY A 36 0.43 17.36 -20.09
N LEU A 37 -0.56 16.85 -19.35
CA LEU A 37 -1.82 17.52 -19.03
C LEU A 37 -1.72 18.43 -17.79
N GLY A 38 -0.53 18.52 -17.18
CA GLY A 38 -0.34 19.26 -15.94
C GLY A 38 -1.03 18.62 -14.73
N LEU A 39 -1.18 17.29 -14.73
CA LEU A 39 -1.53 16.52 -13.54
C LEU A 39 -0.27 16.28 -12.70
N ASP A 40 -0.38 16.55 -11.42
CA ASP A 40 0.72 16.33 -10.48
C ASP A 40 0.75 14.86 -10.03
N VAL A 41 1.69 14.10 -10.62
CA VAL A 41 1.85 12.67 -10.35
C VAL A 41 2.79 12.48 -9.16
N ILE A 42 2.28 11.90 -8.10
CA ILE A 42 2.97 11.72 -6.81
C ILE A 42 3.67 10.36 -6.75
N TYR A 43 2.99 9.29 -7.18
CA TYR A 43 3.49 7.92 -7.05
C TYR A 43 2.89 7.03 -8.15
N GLY A 44 3.62 6.00 -8.56
CA GLY A 44 3.16 4.98 -9.49
C GLY A 44 3.62 3.60 -9.05
N ASP A 45 2.75 2.61 -9.15
CA ASP A 45 3.06 1.22 -8.80
C ASP A 45 2.34 0.26 -9.74
N THR A 46 3.11 -0.59 -10.38
CA THR A 46 2.68 -1.70 -11.24
C THR A 46 1.63 -1.30 -12.29
N ASP A 47 0.40 -1.04 -11.88
CA ASP A 47 -0.80 -0.78 -12.70
C ASP A 47 -1.64 0.42 -12.19
N SER A 48 -1.11 1.18 -11.24
CA SER A 48 -1.79 2.33 -10.66
C SER A 48 -0.93 3.59 -10.67
N ILE A 49 -1.57 4.76 -10.79
CA ILE A 49 -0.94 6.08 -10.71
C ILE A 49 -1.68 6.90 -9.66
N PHE A 50 -0.94 7.45 -8.71
CA PHE A 50 -1.44 8.41 -7.73
C PHE A 50 -1.11 9.82 -8.18
N MET A 51 -2.13 10.65 -8.24
CA MET A 51 -2.00 12.03 -8.69
C MET A 51 -2.93 12.94 -7.89
N VAL A 52 -2.63 14.22 -7.87
CA VAL A 52 -3.58 15.21 -7.33
C VAL A 52 -4.82 15.21 -8.20
N TYR A 53 -5.98 15.00 -7.56
CA TYR A 53 -7.24 14.84 -8.28
C TYR A 53 -7.78 16.17 -8.78
N ASP A 54 -8.01 16.25 -10.09
CA ASP A 54 -8.72 17.31 -10.78
C ASP A 54 -9.70 16.64 -11.74
N THR A 55 -11.00 16.79 -11.50
CA THR A 55 -12.05 16.09 -12.26
C THR A 55 -11.88 16.30 -13.78
N ARG A 56 -11.72 17.56 -14.23
CA ARG A 56 -11.66 17.89 -15.66
C ARG A 56 -10.43 17.27 -16.33
N LYS A 57 -9.27 17.43 -15.70
CA LYS A 57 -8.01 16.86 -16.22
C LYS A 57 -8.01 15.34 -16.17
N THR A 58 -8.61 14.74 -15.15
CA THR A 58 -8.72 13.28 -15.01
C THR A 58 -9.60 12.68 -16.10
N ASP A 59 -10.70 13.34 -16.47
CA ASP A 59 -11.56 12.89 -17.56
C ASP A 59 -10.82 12.95 -18.90
N VAL A 60 -10.12 14.07 -19.19
CA VAL A 60 -9.28 14.20 -20.38
C VAL A 60 -8.17 13.17 -20.41
N PHE A 61 -7.55 12.91 -19.26
CA PHE A 61 -6.51 11.90 -19.14
C PHE A 61 -7.04 10.49 -19.44
N SER A 62 -8.21 10.14 -18.91
CA SER A 62 -8.84 8.85 -19.15
C SER A 62 -9.15 8.62 -20.63
N GLU A 63 -9.66 9.65 -21.30
CA GLU A 63 -9.92 9.61 -22.75
C GLU A 63 -8.62 9.46 -23.55
N MET A 64 -7.59 10.19 -23.20
CA MET A 64 -6.29 10.10 -23.86
C MET A 64 -5.65 8.71 -23.72
N ILE A 65 -5.77 8.07 -22.56
CA ILE A 65 -5.30 6.70 -22.32
C ILE A 65 -6.09 5.74 -23.22
N ARG A 66 -7.40 5.89 -23.30
CA ARG A 66 -8.27 5.06 -24.15
C ARG A 66 -7.86 5.18 -25.63
N GLU A 67 -7.69 6.40 -26.12
CA GLU A 67 -7.35 6.64 -27.53
C GLU A 67 -5.92 6.16 -27.89
N LYS A 68 -4.94 6.44 -27.03
CA LYS A 68 -3.53 6.20 -27.36
C LYS A 68 -3.00 4.83 -26.95
N LEU A 69 -3.58 4.21 -25.91
CA LEU A 69 -3.14 2.94 -25.37
C LEU A 69 -4.20 1.83 -25.49
N GLY A 70 -5.43 2.16 -25.86
CA GLY A 70 -6.54 1.20 -25.93
C GLY A 70 -6.94 0.64 -24.57
N LEU A 71 -6.67 1.37 -23.48
CA LEU A 71 -6.95 0.95 -22.11
C LEU A 71 -8.04 1.81 -21.49
N GLU A 72 -8.91 1.18 -20.73
CA GLU A 72 -9.88 1.89 -19.90
C GLU A 72 -9.31 2.07 -18.49
N ILE A 73 -9.28 3.31 -18.02
CA ILE A 73 -8.91 3.65 -16.65
C ILE A 73 -10.03 4.45 -15.98
N LYS A 74 -10.11 4.34 -14.66
CA LYS A 74 -11.04 5.12 -13.83
C LYS A 74 -10.40 5.42 -12.49
N PRO A 75 -10.82 6.49 -11.80
CA PRO A 75 -10.48 6.67 -10.40
C PRO A 75 -10.97 5.46 -9.58
N ASP A 76 -10.06 4.85 -8.83
CA ASP A 76 -10.38 3.73 -7.94
C ASP A 76 -10.74 4.25 -6.55
N LYS A 77 -9.85 5.04 -5.96
CA LYS A 77 -10.04 5.66 -4.65
C LYS A 77 -9.61 7.12 -4.68
N ILE A 78 -10.35 7.96 -3.96
CA ILE A 78 -9.99 9.36 -3.73
C ILE A 78 -9.68 9.51 -2.25
N TYR A 79 -8.47 9.97 -1.94
CA TYR A 79 -8.02 10.23 -0.58
C TYR A 79 -8.01 11.73 -0.31
N THR A 80 -8.48 12.15 0.85
CA THR A 80 -8.33 13.53 1.31
C THR A 80 -6.90 13.84 1.72
N ARG A 81 -6.18 12.82 2.19
CA ARG A 81 -4.74 12.83 2.52
C ARG A 81 -4.18 11.44 2.32
N ILE A 82 -2.89 11.37 2.01
CA ILE A 82 -2.18 10.12 1.89
C ILE A 82 -0.76 10.27 2.41
N LEU A 83 -0.27 9.24 3.08
CA LEU A 83 1.09 9.11 3.54
C LEU A 83 1.72 7.91 2.84
N PHE A 84 2.79 8.14 2.10
CA PHE A 84 3.63 7.10 1.54
C PHE A 84 4.85 6.89 2.45
N THR A 85 5.24 5.64 2.63
CA THR A 85 6.55 5.33 3.23
C THR A 85 7.61 5.26 2.13
N GLU A 86 8.89 5.22 2.53
CA GLU A 86 9.98 5.00 1.56
C GLU A 86 9.94 3.61 0.91
N ALA A 87 9.25 2.65 1.54
CA ALA A 87 9.10 1.30 1.01
C ALA A 87 7.98 1.23 -0.02
N LYS A 88 8.23 0.55 -1.13
CA LYS A 88 7.24 0.30 -2.19
C LYS A 88 6.01 -0.43 -1.63
N LYS A 89 4.83 -0.08 -2.14
CA LYS A 89 3.54 -0.72 -1.80
C LYS A 89 3.15 -0.60 -0.33
N ARG A 90 3.63 0.43 0.36
CA ARG A 90 3.33 0.70 1.76
C ARG A 90 2.87 2.13 1.93
N TYR A 91 1.58 2.32 2.13
CA TYR A 91 0.97 3.63 2.30
C TYR A 91 -0.30 3.56 3.16
N CYS A 92 -0.73 4.71 3.64
CA CYS A 92 -2.01 4.88 4.32
C CYS A 92 -2.71 6.12 3.77
N GLY A 93 -3.95 5.96 3.31
CA GLY A 93 -4.79 7.04 2.82
C GLY A 93 -5.98 7.30 3.73
N LEU A 94 -6.33 8.56 3.93
CA LEU A 94 -7.55 8.98 4.60
C LEU A 94 -8.66 9.18 3.56
N LEU A 95 -9.70 8.37 3.64
CA LEU A 95 -10.87 8.45 2.78
C LEU A 95 -11.78 9.63 3.20
N PRO A 96 -12.66 10.11 2.30
CA PRO A 96 -13.60 11.18 2.61
C PRO A 96 -14.57 10.87 3.77
N ASP A 97 -14.85 9.58 4.01
CA ASP A 97 -15.68 9.11 5.13
C ASP A 97 -14.94 9.05 6.48
N GLY A 98 -13.66 9.45 6.50
CA GLY A 98 -12.82 9.45 7.69
C GLY A 98 -12.15 8.12 8.02
N LYS A 99 -12.34 7.08 7.18
CA LYS A 99 -11.66 5.79 7.37
C LYS A 99 -10.24 5.84 6.83
N LEU A 100 -9.36 5.07 7.46
CA LEU A 100 -8.02 4.83 6.98
C LEU A 100 -7.99 3.60 6.07
N ASP A 101 -7.43 3.77 4.88
CA ASP A 101 -7.13 2.70 3.93
C ASP A 101 -5.63 2.40 3.99
N MET A 102 -5.27 1.26 4.56
CA MET A 102 -3.89 0.90 4.86
C MET A 102 -3.43 -0.23 3.94
N VAL A 103 -2.33 0.00 3.24
CA VAL A 103 -1.78 -0.98 2.28
C VAL A 103 -0.34 -1.32 2.63
N GLY A 104 -0.06 -2.62 2.76
CA GLY A 104 1.28 -3.16 2.95
C GLY A 104 1.97 -2.82 4.28
N LEU A 105 1.29 -2.13 5.17
CA LEU A 105 1.77 -1.77 6.51
C LEU A 105 1.61 -2.95 7.49
N GLU A 106 2.32 -2.91 8.60
CA GLU A 106 2.31 -3.98 9.60
C GLU A 106 0.92 -4.21 10.21
N VAL A 107 0.13 -3.16 10.35
CA VAL A 107 -1.23 -3.21 10.89
C VAL A 107 -2.13 -4.18 10.13
N VAL A 108 -1.97 -4.32 8.81
CA VAL A 108 -2.78 -5.24 7.97
C VAL A 108 -2.16 -6.64 7.84
N ARG A 109 -1.00 -6.88 8.44
CA ARG A 109 -0.30 -8.16 8.34
C ARG A 109 -0.69 -9.11 9.48
N GLY A 110 -0.83 -10.41 9.17
CA GLY A 110 -1.16 -11.44 10.16
C GLY A 110 0.00 -11.84 11.09
N ASP A 111 1.23 -11.56 10.69
CA ASP A 111 2.47 -12.00 11.33
C ASP A 111 3.06 -10.99 12.34
N TRP A 112 2.29 -9.98 12.74
CA TRP A 112 2.68 -8.98 13.74
C TRP A 112 1.79 -9.03 14.97
N ALA A 113 2.38 -8.75 16.14
CA ALA A 113 1.65 -8.66 17.39
C ALA A 113 0.65 -7.49 17.38
N ASN A 114 -0.50 -7.66 18.05
CA ASN A 114 -1.53 -6.64 18.11
C ASN A 114 -1.02 -5.32 18.70
N VAL A 115 -0.12 -5.40 19.67
CA VAL A 115 0.52 -4.22 20.28
C VAL A 115 1.16 -3.31 19.22
N ALA A 116 1.89 -3.89 18.26
CA ALA A 116 2.54 -3.12 17.19
C ALA A 116 1.53 -2.58 16.18
N LYS A 117 0.49 -3.36 15.88
CA LYS A 117 -0.60 -2.92 14.97
C LYS A 117 -1.36 -1.74 15.55
N ASN A 118 -1.77 -1.84 16.81
CA ASN A 118 -2.50 -0.77 17.51
C ASN A 118 -1.65 0.52 17.60
N ALA A 119 -0.36 0.38 17.89
CA ALA A 119 0.54 1.53 17.91
C ALA A 119 0.67 2.20 16.54
N GLN A 120 0.83 1.42 15.48
CA GLN A 120 0.92 1.95 14.11
C GLN A 120 -0.38 2.63 13.69
N GLU A 121 -1.53 2.04 13.99
CA GLU A 121 -2.85 2.62 13.69
C GLU A 121 -3.05 3.96 14.38
N GLN A 122 -2.76 4.06 15.67
CA GLN A 122 -2.84 5.31 16.43
C GLN A 122 -1.91 6.39 15.86
N VAL A 123 -0.68 6.05 15.50
CA VAL A 123 0.25 6.99 14.86
C VAL A 123 -0.31 7.51 13.53
N LEU A 124 -0.87 6.62 12.71
CA LEU A 124 -1.46 7.00 11.42
C LEU A 124 -2.71 7.88 11.60
N GLU A 125 -3.53 7.63 12.62
CA GLU A 125 -4.67 8.48 12.96
C GLU A 125 -4.21 9.89 13.36
N LEU A 126 -3.27 10.00 14.28
CA LEU A 126 -2.73 11.29 14.73
C LEU A 126 -2.13 12.09 13.56
N ILE A 127 -1.43 11.44 12.64
CA ILE A 127 -0.82 12.12 11.48
C ILE A 127 -1.89 12.51 10.44
N LEU A 128 -2.76 11.58 10.05
CA LEU A 128 -3.65 11.76 8.90
C LEU A 128 -4.96 12.44 9.27
N LYS A 129 -5.56 12.12 10.41
CA LYS A 129 -6.82 12.73 10.86
C LYS A 129 -6.55 14.04 11.61
N GLU A 130 -5.72 14.01 12.63
CA GLU A 130 -5.54 15.11 13.57
C GLU A 130 -4.47 16.12 13.14
N ARG A 131 -3.63 15.76 12.16
CA ARG A 131 -2.50 16.57 11.67
C ARG A 131 -1.49 16.92 12.76
N SER A 132 -1.28 16.02 13.70
CA SER A 132 -0.45 16.24 14.88
C SER A 132 0.78 15.32 14.92
N PRO A 133 1.82 15.58 14.09
CA PRO A 133 3.04 14.76 14.10
C PRO A 133 3.74 14.77 15.46
N ASN A 134 3.70 15.89 16.18
CA ASN A 134 4.32 15.98 17.50
C ASN A 134 3.62 15.09 18.53
N GLU A 135 2.28 15.08 18.54
CA GLU A 135 1.51 14.17 19.38
C GLU A 135 1.75 12.72 19.04
N ALA A 136 1.94 12.39 17.75
CA ALA A 136 2.33 11.05 17.33
C ALA A 136 3.69 10.64 17.90
N VAL A 137 4.67 11.55 17.94
CA VAL A 137 5.98 11.30 18.56
C VAL A 137 5.85 11.11 20.07
N ASP A 138 5.07 11.94 20.75
CA ASP A 138 4.87 11.83 22.19
C ASP A 138 4.10 10.55 22.56
N PHE A 139 3.10 10.20 21.77
CA PHE A 139 2.41 8.90 21.89
C PHE A 139 3.40 7.72 21.79
N VAL A 140 4.28 7.71 20.78
CA VAL A 140 5.25 6.61 20.61
C VAL A 140 6.22 6.55 21.81
N ARG A 141 6.69 7.70 22.32
CA ARG A 141 7.56 7.74 23.49
C ARG A 141 6.87 7.14 24.73
N GLN A 142 5.63 7.55 24.97
CA GLN A 142 4.85 7.02 26.10
C GLN A 142 4.58 5.53 25.91
N PHE A 143 4.19 5.10 24.71
CA PHE A 143 3.93 3.71 24.39
C PHE A 143 5.16 2.81 24.63
N ILE A 144 6.36 3.27 24.27
CA ILE A 144 7.61 2.56 24.54
C ILE A 144 7.88 2.46 26.05
N ALA A 145 7.61 3.53 26.79
CA ALA A 145 7.75 3.52 28.26
C ALA A 145 6.80 2.48 28.90
N ASP A 146 5.53 2.50 28.51
CA ASP A 146 4.53 1.55 29.00
C ASP A 146 4.86 0.10 28.65
N LEU A 147 5.41 -0.15 27.46
CA LEU A 147 5.89 -1.47 27.07
C LEU A 147 7.06 -1.95 27.95
N ARG A 148 8.04 -1.07 28.22
CA ARG A 148 9.18 -1.38 29.11
C ARG A 148 8.77 -1.63 30.55
N GLU A 149 7.76 -0.90 31.02
CA GLU A 149 7.19 -1.05 32.37
C GLU A 149 6.17 -2.19 32.47
N LYS A 150 5.97 -2.97 31.38
CA LYS A 150 5.04 -4.13 31.33
C LYS A 150 3.58 -3.75 31.63
N LYS A 151 3.17 -2.54 31.31
CA LYS A 151 1.79 -2.04 31.51
C LYS A 151 0.82 -2.53 30.45
N LEU A 152 1.34 -2.97 29.29
CA LEU A 152 0.51 -3.42 28.18
C LEU A 152 -0.02 -4.84 28.39
N PRO A 153 -1.25 -5.14 27.91
CA PRO A 153 -1.83 -6.47 28.07
C PRO A 153 -0.98 -7.54 27.39
N TYR A 154 -0.65 -8.61 28.14
CA TYR A 154 0.19 -9.71 27.63
C TYR A 154 -0.38 -10.33 26.34
N LYS A 155 -1.71 -10.47 26.22
CA LYS A 155 -2.39 -11.01 25.03
C LYS A 155 -2.06 -10.26 23.75
N ASP A 156 -1.76 -8.95 23.84
CA ASP A 156 -1.47 -8.12 22.68
C ASP A 156 0.00 -8.26 22.22
N LEU A 157 0.85 -8.88 23.03
CA LEU A 157 2.24 -9.21 22.69
C LEU A 157 2.36 -10.54 21.94
N ILE A 158 1.30 -11.36 21.91
CA ILE A 158 1.31 -12.66 21.29
C ILE A 158 1.22 -12.53 19.77
N ILE A 159 2.14 -13.23 19.08
CA ILE A 159 2.08 -13.40 17.61
C ILE A 159 1.45 -14.76 17.32
N TRP A 160 0.29 -14.73 16.67
CA TRP A 160 -0.39 -15.95 16.26
C TRP A 160 0.11 -16.40 14.89
N LYS A 161 0.44 -17.69 14.78
CA LYS A 161 0.79 -18.32 13.50
C LYS A 161 -0.07 -19.55 13.28
N THR A 162 -0.64 -19.68 12.09
CA THR A 162 -1.36 -20.89 11.69
C THR A 162 -0.36 -21.97 11.35
N LEU A 163 -0.52 -23.14 11.92
CA LEU A 163 0.21 -24.34 11.52
C LEU A 163 -0.40 -24.85 10.20
N THR A 164 0.46 -25.14 9.24
CA THR A 164 0.07 -25.65 7.92
C THR A 164 0.16 -27.16 7.78
N LYS A 165 0.74 -27.82 8.79
CA LYS A 165 0.91 -29.26 8.89
C LYS A 165 0.46 -29.77 10.27
N PRO A 166 0.20 -31.08 10.43
CA PRO A 166 0.06 -31.69 11.71
C PRO A 166 1.29 -31.46 12.62
N LEU A 167 1.09 -31.41 13.93
CA LEU A 167 2.17 -31.11 14.89
C LEU A 167 3.35 -32.07 14.79
N GLU A 168 3.07 -33.33 14.49
CA GLU A 168 4.04 -34.42 14.40
C GLU A 168 5.00 -34.28 13.20
N GLU A 169 4.66 -33.42 12.23
CA GLU A 169 5.49 -33.18 11.07
C GLU A 169 6.43 -31.96 11.23
N TYR A 170 6.41 -31.30 12.40
CA TYR A 170 7.35 -30.24 12.72
C TYR A 170 8.51 -30.80 13.51
N GLU A 171 9.72 -30.63 13.01
CA GLU A 171 10.95 -30.89 13.74
C GLU A 171 11.16 -29.83 14.82
N VAL A 172 11.51 -30.22 16.05
CA VAL A 172 11.76 -29.31 17.18
C VAL A 172 13.25 -29.01 17.28
#